data_4e52b0c4b986796262785e18b0585399
#
_entry.id   4e52b0c4b986796262785e18b0585399
#
_cell.length_a   1.000
_cell.length_b   1.000
_cell.length_c   1.000
_cell.angle_alpha   90.00
_cell.angle_beta   90.00
_cell.angle_gamma   90.00
#
_symmetry.space_group_name_H-M   'P 1'
#
loop_
_entity.id
_entity.type
_entity.pdbx_description
1 polymer ?
#
loop_
_entity_poly.entity_id
_entity_poly.type
_entity_poly.pdbx_seq_one_letter_code
_entity_poly.pdbx_strand_id
1 'polypeptide(L)'
;MRKIILVIFILLFAAGVGYYIYRDFVRHRVANIPVEPTPGVGKNQQLEQIEHPNLDRPFTIPDNFPEDAKKIAIENIEKLSTELKKNPNIFDNWLVLGIYRKMLGDYEGAKECWEYAAAIDPQSPTPFNNLGDLYANYLKDNKKAEENFLKAIENGPEQIYIYRSVYDFYRYVMKDDAKAKQILEQGIKANPGSSQDLQNLLNNF
;
A
#
# COMPACT_ATOMS: atom_id res chain seq x y z
N MET A 1 -14.21 24.69 -18.18
CA MET A 1 -13.86 23.52 -19.04
C MET A 1 -12.45 22.96 -18.78
N ARG A 2 -11.34 23.75 -18.83
CA ARG A 2 -9.97 23.21 -18.62
C ARG A 2 -9.72 22.55 -17.25
N LYS A 3 -10.30 23.05 -16.15
CA LYS A 3 -10.13 22.47 -14.79
C LYS A 3 -10.85 21.14 -14.60
N ILE A 4 -12.00 20.96 -15.27
CA ILE A 4 -12.78 19.69 -15.21
C ILE A 4 -12.07 18.59 -15.99
N ILE A 5 -11.46 18.91 -17.14
CA ILE A 5 -10.68 17.95 -17.95
C ILE A 5 -9.45 17.47 -17.17
N LEU A 6 -8.78 18.35 -16.40
CA LEU A 6 -7.62 17.98 -15.61
C LEU A 6 -7.97 17.02 -14.44
N VAL A 7 -9.10 17.24 -13.78
CA VAL A 7 -9.58 16.37 -12.70
C VAL A 7 -9.98 14.99 -13.23
N ILE A 8 -10.64 14.94 -14.40
CA ILE A 8 -11.00 13.66 -15.07
C ILE A 8 -9.72 12.90 -15.47
N PHE A 9 -8.69 13.57 -15.96
CA PHE A 9 -7.42 12.94 -16.30
C PHE A 9 -6.70 12.38 -15.07
N ILE A 10 -6.72 13.07 -13.93
CA ILE A 10 -6.13 12.60 -12.66
C ILE A 10 -6.91 11.40 -12.12
N LEU A 11 -8.23 11.41 -12.19
CA LEU A 11 -9.08 10.29 -11.75
C LEU A 11 -8.95 9.05 -12.66
N LEU A 12 -8.86 9.23 -13.97
CA LEU A 12 -8.63 8.15 -14.92
C LEU A 12 -7.20 7.59 -14.78
N PHE A 13 -6.22 8.42 -14.47
CA PHE A 13 -4.85 7.99 -14.22
C PHE A 13 -4.75 7.22 -12.89
N ALA A 14 -5.40 7.68 -11.83
CA ALA A 14 -5.45 6.97 -10.54
C ALA A 14 -6.21 5.65 -10.64
N ALA A 15 -7.33 5.60 -11.36
CA ALA A 15 -8.08 4.37 -11.62
C ALA A 15 -7.33 3.41 -12.56
N GLY A 16 -6.65 3.95 -13.59
CA GLY A 16 -5.83 3.19 -14.53
C GLY A 16 -4.58 2.60 -13.89
N VAL A 17 -3.90 3.35 -13.04
CA VAL A 17 -2.73 2.88 -12.30
C VAL A 17 -3.15 1.83 -11.27
N GLY A 18 -4.24 2.04 -10.52
CA GLY A 18 -4.79 1.06 -9.59
C GLY A 18 -5.21 -0.24 -10.30
N TYR A 19 -5.87 -0.14 -11.47
CA TYR A 19 -6.24 -1.31 -12.27
C TYR A 19 -5.01 -2.00 -12.89
N TYR A 20 -3.99 -1.26 -13.32
CA TYR A 20 -2.77 -1.83 -13.90
C TYR A 20 -1.95 -2.56 -12.83
N ILE A 21 -1.80 -1.98 -11.65
CA ILE A 21 -1.13 -2.60 -10.51
C ILE A 21 -1.90 -3.85 -10.05
N TYR A 22 -3.22 -3.79 -9.96
CA TYR A 22 -4.09 -4.94 -9.65
C TYR A 22 -3.99 -6.04 -10.70
N ARG A 23 -4.06 -5.70 -11.99
CA ARG A 23 -3.99 -6.67 -13.10
C ARG A 23 -2.61 -7.32 -13.23
N ASP A 24 -1.54 -6.56 -13.02
CA ASP A 24 -0.16 -7.06 -13.08
C ASP A 24 0.15 -7.94 -11.87
N PHE A 25 -0.29 -7.52 -10.70
CA PHE A 25 -0.21 -8.27 -9.45
C PHE A 25 -0.95 -9.62 -9.53
N VAL A 26 -2.18 -9.63 -10.05
CA VAL A 26 -2.98 -10.86 -10.21
C VAL A 26 -2.40 -11.78 -11.29
N ARG A 27 -1.89 -11.23 -12.42
CA ARG A 27 -1.30 -12.04 -13.49
C ARG A 27 -0.01 -12.73 -13.10
N HIS A 28 0.86 -12.09 -12.33
CA HIS A 28 2.17 -12.66 -12.00
C HIS A 28 2.14 -13.65 -10.84
N ARG A 29 1.15 -13.57 -9.93
CA ARG A 29 1.04 -14.53 -8.81
C ARG A 29 0.22 -15.78 -9.11
N VAL A 30 -0.72 -15.74 -10.04
CA VAL A 30 -1.60 -16.90 -10.32
C VAL A 30 -0.97 -17.90 -11.31
N ALA A 31 0.05 -17.53 -12.06
CA ALA A 31 0.56 -18.33 -13.16
C ALA A 31 1.69 -19.33 -12.81
N ASN A 32 2.41 -19.18 -11.69
CA ASN A 32 3.59 -20.02 -11.43
C ASN A 32 3.87 -20.23 -9.94
N ILE A 33 3.03 -20.98 -9.22
CA ILE A 33 3.45 -21.58 -7.95
C ILE A 33 3.23 -23.09 -8.05
N PRO A 34 4.31 -23.91 -8.07
CA PRO A 34 4.21 -25.31 -7.69
C PRO A 34 3.88 -25.36 -6.20
N VAL A 35 2.71 -25.87 -5.86
CA VAL A 35 2.31 -26.10 -4.46
C VAL A 35 3.05 -27.34 -3.98
N GLU A 36 4.24 -27.17 -3.41
CA GLU A 36 4.79 -28.16 -2.49
C GLU A 36 4.39 -27.77 -1.06
N PRO A 37 3.78 -28.67 -0.29
CA PRO A 37 3.43 -28.37 1.11
C PRO A 37 4.70 -28.43 1.97
N THR A 38 5.26 -27.26 2.28
CA THR A 38 6.26 -27.15 3.36
C THR A 38 5.55 -27.23 4.71
N PRO A 39 6.04 -28.01 5.67
CA PRO A 39 5.43 -28.11 7.00
C PRO A 39 5.62 -26.80 7.77
N GLY A 40 4.60 -25.97 7.75
CA GLY A 40 4.53 -24.71 8.52
C GLY A 40 4.08 -24.99 9.96
N VAL A 41 4.97 -25.50 10.78
CA VAL A 41 4.78 -25.51 12.24
C VAL A 41 5.24 -24.16 12.76
N GLY A 42 4.30 -23.30 13.21
CA GLY A 42 4.60 -22.10 13.99
C GLY A 42 3.86 -20.81 13.63
N LYS A 43 3.46 -20.60 12.37
CA LYS A 43 2.82 -19.32 11.96
C LYS A 43 1.36 -19.16 12.40
N ASN A 44 0.59 -20.23 12.49
CA ASN A 44 -0.83 -20.16 12.84
C ASN A 44 -1.10 -19.85 14.32
N GLN A 45 -0.24 -20.27 15.25
CA GLN A 45 -0.45 -20.03 16.67
C GLN A 45 -0.30 -18.55 17.08
N GLN A 46 0.48 -17.79 16.36
CA GLN A 46 0.67 -16.36 16.66
C GLN A 46 -0.47 -15.49 16.11
N LEU A 47 -1.08 -15.89 15.00
CA LEU A 47 -2.25 -15.20 14.41
C LEU A 47 -3.54 -15.45 15.20
N GLU A 48 -3.70 -16.61 15.83
CA GLU A 48 -4.86 -16.92 16.69
C GLU A 48 -5.00 -15.99 17.92
N GLN A 49 -3.93 -15.25 18.27
CA GLN A 49 -3.91 -14.31 19.39
C GLN A 49 -4.10 -12.84 18.95
N ILE A 50 -4.09 -12.56 17.64
CA ILE A 50 -4.29 -11.20 17.12
C ILE A 50 -5.73 -11.07 16.68
N GLU A 51 -6.50 -10.24 17.40
CA GLU A 51 -7.86 -9.91 17.01
C GLU A 51 -7.86 -9.15 15.67
N HIS A 52 -8.66 -9.63 14.72
CA HIS A 52 -8.77 -8.94 13.43
C HIS A 52 -9.54 -7.61 13.56
N PRO A 53 -9.26 -6.61 12.70
CA PRO A 53 -9.97 -5.35 12.69
C PRO A 53 -11.48 -5.50 12.58
N ASN A 54 -12.21 -4.54 13.16
CA ASN A 54 -13.67 -4.51 13.08
C ASN A 54 -14.13 -4.27 11.63
N LEU A 55 -14.64 -5.33 11.00
CA LEU A 55 -15.12 -5.30 9.61
C LEU A 55 -16.44 -4.51 9.43
N ASP A 56 -17.19 -4.30 10.53
CA ASP A 56 -18.42 -3.51 10.56
C ASP A 56 -18.15 -2.05 11.01
N ARG A 57 -16.88 -1.63 11.08
CA ARG A 57 -16.50 -0.26 11.42
C ARG A 57 -17.21 0.74 10.53
N PRO A 58 -17.99 1.68 11.10
CA PRO A 58 -18.60 2.76 10.33
C PRO A 58 -17.53 3.71 9.80
N PHE A 59 -17.77 4.27 8.63
CA PHE A 59 -16.93 5.32 8.03
C PHE A 59 -17.79 6.42 7.45
N THR A 60 -17.25 7.63 7.44
CA THR A 60 -17.90 8.80 6.84
C THR A 60 -17.26 9.07 5.49
N ILE A 61 -18.10 9.25 4.48
CA ILE A 61 -17.62 9.55 3.12
C ILE A 61 -17.60 11.07 2.97
N PRO A 62 -16.50 11.67 2.48
CA PRO A 62 -16.44 13.09 2.22
C PRO A 62 -17.54 13.54 1.24
N ASP A 63 -18.20 14.69 1.51
CA ASP A 63 -19.32 15.20 0.72
C ASP A 63 -18.95 15.46 -0.75
N ASN A 64 -17.68 15.78 -1.01
CA ASN A 64 -17.16 16.06 -2.35
C ASN A 64 -16.65 14.81 -3.09
N PHE A 65 -16.87 13.60 -2.54
CA PHE A 65 -16.44 12.36 -3.20
C PHE A 65 -17.36 12.05 -4.38
N PRO A 66 -16.84 11.73 -5.59
CA PRO A 66 -17.66 11.44 -6.76
C PRO A 66 -18.62 10.26 -6.51
N GLU A 67 -19.92 10.44 -6.81
CA GLU A 67 -20.95 9.46 -6.48
C GLU A 67 -20.70 8.07 -7.09
N ASP A 68 -20.23 8.01 -8.34
CA ASP A 68 -19.91 6.72 -8.98
C ASP A 68 -18.75 6.00 -8.28
N ALA A 69 -17.71 6.74 -7.89
CA ALA A 69 -16.57 6.18 -7.17
C ALA A 69 -16.95 5.76 -5.75
N LYS A 70 -17.85 6.52 -5.09
CA LYS A 70 -18.42 6.20 -3.79
C LYS A 70 -19.16 4.87 -3.80
N LYS A 71 -20.05 4.68 -4.78
CA LYS A 71 -20.81 3.43 -4.93
C LYS A 71 -19.88 2.24 -5.09
N ILE A 72 -18.90 2.34 -6.00
CA ILE A 72 -17.90 1.29 -6.23
C ILE A 72 -17.11 0.98 -4.96
N ALA A 73 -16.67 2.02 -4.21
CA ALA A 73 -15.89 1.82 -3.00
C ALA A 73 -16.71 1.12 -1.91
N ILE A 74 -17.99 1.52 -1.70
CA ILE A 74 -18.88 0.89 -0.73
C ILE A 74 -19.11 -0.58 -1.09
N GLU A 75 -19.49 -0.88 -2.33
CA GLU A 75 -19.74 -2.25 -2.80
C GLU A 75 -18.52 -3.16 -2.58
N ASN A 76 -17.32 -2.65 -2.85
CA ASN A 76 -16.09 -3.41 -2.63
C ASN A 76 -15.76 -3.59 -1.14
N ILE A 77 -15.97 -2.57 -0.29
CA ILE A 77 -15.79 -2.71 1.16
C ILE A 77 -16.73 -3.78 1.72
N GLU A 78 -18.01 -3.75 1.35
CA GLU A 78 -19.01 -4.73 1.81
C GLU A 78 -18.66 -6.15 1.35
N LYS A 79 -18.26 -6.31 0.10
CA LYS A 79 -17.82 -7.59 -0.46
C LYS A 79 -16.59 -8.12 0.29
N LEU A 80 -15.53 -7.32 0.40
CA LEU A 80 -14.30 -7.70 1.08
C LEU A 80 -14.54 -8.03 2.56
N SER A 81 -15.36 -7.22 3.25
CA SER A 81 -15.72 -7.47 4.65
C SER A 81 -16.47 -8.79 4.79
N THR A 82 -17.38 -9.11 3.86
CA THR A 82 -18.11 -10.38 3.86
C THR A 82 -17.18 -11.58 3.64
N GLU A 83 -16.20 -11.46 2.75
CA GLU A 83 -15.21 -12.51 2.50
C GLU A 83 -14.28 -12.70 3.72
N LEU A 84 -13.81 -11.60 4.32
CA LEU A 84 -12.92 -11.62 5.48
C LEU A 84 -13.62 -12.13 6.76
N LYS A 85 -14.92 -11.91 6.92
CA LYS A 85 -15.72 -12.54 8.01
C LYS A 85 -15.74 -14.06 7.91
N LYS A 86 -15.66 -14.61 6.69
CA LYS A 86 -15.60 -16.07 6.47
C LYS A 86 -14.19 -16.61 6.63
N ASN A 87 -13.19 -15.86 6.18
CA ASN A 87 -11.79 -16.22 6.29
C ASN A 87 -10.93 -14.97 6.52
N PRO A 88 -10.58 -14.65 7.77
CA PRO A 88 -9.78 -13.48 8.11
C PRO A 88 -8.31 -13.58 7.65
N ASN A 89 -7.84 -14.73 7.19
CA ASN A 89 -6.44 -14.93 6.81
C ASN A 89 -6.17 -14.65 5.32
N ILE A 90 -7.11 -14.04 4.58
CA ILE A 90 -6.91 -13.64 3.18
C ILE A 90 -6.13 -12.32 3.15
N PHE A 91 -4.81 -12.43 3.05
CA PHE A 91 -3.87 -11.31 3.06
C PHE A 91 -4.23 -10.19 2.06
N ASP A 92 -4.46 -10.56 0.80
CA ASP A 92 -4.73 -9.59 -0.27
C ASP A 92 -6.02 -8.79 -0.03
N ASN A 93 -7.03 -9.40 0.60
CA ASN A 93 -8.28 -8.71 0.91
C ASN A 93 -8.08 -7.60 1.95
N TRP A 94 -7.19 -7.79 2.94
CA TRP A 94 -6.85 -6.75 3.90
C TRP A 94 -6.10 -5.59 3.25
N LEU A 95 -5.18 -5.88 2.31
CA LEU A 95 -4.49 -4.84 1.55
C LEU A 95 -5.48 -3.96 0.78
N VAL A 96 -6.40 -4.60 0.06
CA VAL A 96 -7.39 -3.91 -0.78
C VAL A 96 -8.43 -3.18 0.07
N LEU A 97 -8.90 -3.77 1.17
CA LEU A 97 -9.82 -3.11 2.10
C LEU A 97 -9.21 -1.83 2.68
N GLY A 98 -7.93 -1.88 3.08
CA GLY A 98 -7.19 -0.69 3.54
C GLY A 98 -7.12 0.41 2.48
N ILE A 99 -6.93 0.06 1.20
CA ILE A 99 -6.95 1.03 0.11
C ILE A 99 -8.31 1.74 0.00
N TYR A 100 -9.41 0.99 0.00
CA TYR A 100 -10.76 1.59 -0.07
C TYR A 100 -11.07 2.45 1.15
N ARG A 101 -10.70 2.01 2.36
CA ARG A 101 -10.87 2.80 3.58
C ARG A 101 -10.07 4.11 3.52
N LYS A 102 -8.80 4.06 3.09
CA LYS A 102 -7.99 5.27 2.87
C LYS A 102 -8.63 6.21 1.85
N MET A 103 -9.13 5.69 0.72
CA MET A 103 -9.81 6.48 -0.30
C MET A 103 -11.04 7.24 0.25
N LEU A 104 -11.78 6.63 1.15
CA LEU A 104 -12.94 7.24 1.79
C LEU A 104 -12.60 8.10 3.02
N GLY A 105 -11.31 8.27 3.35
CA GLY A 105 -10.87 9.07 4.49
C GLY A 105 -10.88 8.34 5.83
N ASP A 106 -11.24 7.06 5.88
CA ASP A 106 -11.12 6.22 7.09
C ASP A 106 -9.67 5.76 7.26
N TYR A 107 -8.81 6.70 7.67
CA TYR A 107 -7.37 6.47 7.81
C TYR A 107 -7.02 5.49 8.95
N GLU A 108 -7.77 5.54 10.05
CA GLU A 108 -7.59 4.59 11.15
C GLU A 108 -7.99 3.17 10.73
N GLY A 109 -9.12 3.02 10.02
CA GLY A 109 -9.51 1.71 9.49
C GLY A 109 -8.53 1.18 8.43
N ALA A 110 -7.96 2.05 7.60
CA ALA A 110 -6.90 1.67 6.67
C ALA A 110 -5.64 1.17 7.40
N LYS A 111 -5.23 1.88 8.45
CA LYS A 111 -4.11 1.49 9.32
C LYS A 111 -4.32 0.09 9.89
N GLU A 112 -5.46 -0.12 10.55
CA GLU A 112 -5.81 -1.43 11.14
C GLU A 112 -5.75 -2.56 10.12
N CYS A 113 -6.28 -2.35 8.90
CA CYS A 113 -6.23 -3.34 7.83
C CYS A 113 -4.78 -3.69 7.43
N TRP A 114 -3.91 -2.69 7.29
CA TRP A 114 -2.52 -2.94 6.88
C TRP A 114 -1.64 -3.45 8.02
N GLU A 115 -1.90 -3.07 9.27
CA GLU A 115 -1.26 -3.67 10.45
C GLU A 115 -1.60 -5.16 10.56
N TYR A 116 -2.86 -5.53 10.33
CA TYR A 116 -3.29 -6.92 10.32
C TYR A 116 -2.69 -7.70 9.14
N ALA A 117 -2.65 -7.10 7.94
CA ALA A 117 -1.96 -7.69 6.79
C ALA A 117 -0.47 -7.94 7.08
N ALA A 118 0.21 -6.99 7.73
CA ALA A 118 1.60 -7.16 8.18
C ALA A 118 1.77 -8.29 9.20
N ALA A 119 0.77 -8.53 10.04
CA ALA A 119 0.78 -9.67 10.97
C ALA A 119 0.58 -11.01 10.26
N ILE A 120 -0.26 -11.07 9.21
CA ILE A 120 -0.45 -12.28 8.37
C ILE A 120 0.83 -12.63 7.62
N ASP A 121 1.46 -11.64 6.97
CA ASP A 121 2.72 -11.82 6.25
C ASP A 121 3.75 -10.74 6.61
N PRO A 122 4.52 -10.96 7.69
CA PRO A 122 5.52 -10.00 8.16
C PRO A 122 6.70 -9.79 7.20
N GLN A 123 6.84 -10.63 6.17
CA GLN A 123 7.88 -10.51 5.16
C GLN A 123 7.41 -9.76 3.90
N SER A 124 6.11 -9.51 3.76
CA SER A 124 5.61 -8.70 2.65
C SER A 124 6.00 -7.23 2.82
N PRO A 125 6.56 -6.57 1.81
CA PRO A 125 6.89 -5.15 1.88
C PRO A 125 5.65 -4.25 1.75
N THR A 126 4.58 -4.73 1.11
CA THR A 126 3.43 -3.92 0.71
C THR A 126 2.68 -3.27 1.87
N PRO A 127 2.30 -4.00 2.96
CA PRO A 127 1.59 -3.36 4.07
C PRO A 127 2.45 -2.28 4.75
N PHE A 128 3.76 -2.50 4.87
CA PHE A 128 4.66 -1.53 5.47
C PHE A 128 4.83 -0.27 4.59
N ASN A 129 4.94 -0.41 3.27
CA ASN A 129 4.96 0.76 2.38
C ASN A 129 3.66 1.56 2.46
N ASN A 130 2.51 0.89 2.52
CA ASN A 130 1.20 1.54 2.68
C ASN A 130 1.06 2.25 4.02
N LEU A 131 1.54 1.65 5.12
CA LEU A 131 1.58 2.27 6.45
C LEU A 131 2.51 3.48 6.46
N GLY A 132 3.68 3.38 5.82
CA GLY A 132 4.60 4.50 5.66
C GLY A 132 3.94 5.71 5.01
N ASP A 133 3.29 5.50 3.85
CA ASP A 133 2.53 6.55 3.15
C ASP A 133 1.39 7.13 4.02
N LEU A 134 0.65 6.26 4.71
CA LEU A 134 -0.45 6.67 5.55
C LEU A 134 0.00 7.56 6.73
N TYR A 135 1.06 7.14 7.43
CA TYR A 135 1.61 7.92 8.53
C TYR A 135 2.21 9.25 8.05
N ALA A 136 2.91 9.26 6.92
CA ALA A 136 3.52 10.47 6.37
C ALA A 136 2.48 11.51 5.95
N ASN A 137 1.48 11.08 5.19
CA ASN A 137 0.60 11.99 4.47
C ASN A 137 -0.73 12.27 5.17
N TYR A 138 -1.21 11.35 6.01
CA TYR A 138 -2.56 11.43 6.60
C TYR A 138 -2.54 11.48 8.13
N LEU A 139 -1.85 10.57 8.81
CA LEU A 139 -1.78 10.52 10.26
C LEU A 139 -0.71 11.44 10.85
N LYS A 140 0.18 11.98 10.02
CA LYS A 140 1.21 12.97 10.39
C LYS A 140 2.18 12.51 11.47
N ASP A 141 2.50 11.23 11.50
CA ASP A 141 3.53 10.64 12.37
C ASP A 141 4.76 10.24 11.54
N ASN A 142 5.66 11.21 11.35
CA ASN A 142 6.84 11.04 10.51
C ASN A 142 7.79 9.95 11.04
N LYS A 143 7.82 9.72 12.36
CA LYS A 143 8.65 8.66 12.95
C LYS A 143 8.15 7.29 12.54
N LYS A 144 6.85 7.03 12.70
CA LYS A 144 6.23 5.78 12.26
C LYS A 144 6.28 5.62 10.75
N ALA A 145 6.17 6.71 9.98
CA ALA A 145 6.34 6.68 8.53
C ALA A 145 7.72 6.15 8.16
N GLU A 146 8.79 6.72 8.72
CA GLU A 146 10.17 6.30 8.48
C GLU A 146 10.40 4.83 8.87
N GLU A 147 9.96 4.42 10.07
CA GLU A 147 10.06 3.03 10.55
C GLU A 147 9.42 2.03 9.57
N ASN A 148 8.21 2.33 9.10
CA ASN A 148 7.49 1.46 8.18
C ASN A 148 8.13 1.45 6.78
N PHE A 149 8.56 2.58 6.26
CA PHE A 149 9.25 2.65 4.97
C PHE A 149 10.56 1.88 4.98
N LEU A 150 11.36 1.98 6.04
CA LEU A 150 12.61 1.22 6.17
C LEU A 150 12.33 -0.28 6.26
N LYS A 151 11.26 -0.68 6.96
CA LYS A 151 10.83 -2.08 7.00
C LYS A 151 10.36 -2.59 5.63
N ALA A 152 9.69 -1.75 4.84
CA ALA A 152 9.32 -2.10 3.47
C ALA A 152 10.56 -2.35 2.58
N ILE A 153 11.60 -1.51 2.68
CA ILE A 153 12.87 -1.71 1.95
C ILE A 153 13.57 -3.01 2.40
N GLU A 154 13.60 -3.27 3.72
CA GLU A 154 14.20 -4.50 4.25
C GLU A 154 13.54 -5.77 3.67
N ASN A 155 12.20 -5.75 3.58
CA ASN A 155 11.41 -6.89 3.11
C ASN A 155 11.39 -7.04 1.58
N GLY A 156 11.60 -5.95 0.83
CA GLY A 156 11.53 -5.95 -0.65
C GLY A 156 12.55 -5.02 -1.28
N PRO A 157 13.87 -5.27 -1.11
CA PRO A 157 14.92 -4.40 -1.65
C PRO A 157 14.95 -4.34 -3.18
N GLU A 158 14.31 -5.30 -3.87
CA GLU A 158 14.15 -5.31 -5.32
C GLU A 158 12.93 -4.51 -5.83
N GLN A 159 12.11 -3.96 -4.92
CA GLN A 159 10.89 -3.26 -5.26
C GLN A 159 11.13 -1.76 -5.47
N ILE A 160 11.34 -1.33 -6.70
CA ILE A 160 11.68 0.07 -7.05
C ILE A 160 10.66 1.08 -6.53
N TYR A 161 9.36 0.74 -6.56
CA TYR A 161 8.30 1.65 -6.12
C TYR A 161 8.44 2.06 -4.63
N ILE A 162 9.05 1.20 -3.80
CA ILE A 162 9.27 1.53 -2.38
C ILE A 162 10.29 2.66 -2.25
N TYR A 163 11.42 2.58 -2.96
CA TYR A 163 12.44 3.64 -2.95
C TYR A 163 11.86 4.97 -3.42
N ARG A 164 10.95 4.94 -4.40
CA ARG A 164 10.24 6.13 -4.83
C ARG A 164 9.35 6.70 -3.73
N SER A 165 8.56 5.86 -3.05
CA SER A 165 7.72 6.30 -1.92
C SER A 165 8.57 6.93 -0.81
N VAL A 166 9.72 6.32 -0.50
CA VAL A 166 10.64 6.82 0.55
C VAL A 166 11.35 8.10 0.11
N TYR A 167 11.73 8.20 -1.17
CA TYR A 167 12.23 9.46 -1.74
C TYR A 167 11.21 10.59 -1.60
N ASP A 168 9.94 10.35 -1.98
CA ASP A 168 8.88 11.35 -1.88
C ASP A 168 8.66 11.78 -0.43
N PHE A 169 8.71 10.85 0.53
CA PHE A 169 8.66 11.13 1.96
C PHE A 169 9.81 12.03 2.42
N TYR A 170 11.07 11.68 2.13
CA TYR A 170 12.20 12.50 2.56
C TYR A 170 12.21 13.85 1.84
N ARG A 171 11.95 13.87 0.54
CA ARG A 171 11.99 15.10 -0.28
C ARG A 171 10.89 16.08 0.06
N TYR A 172 9.63 15.59 0.16
CA TYR A 172 8.46 16.48 0.21
C TYR A 172 7.85 16.60 1.60
N VAL A 173 7.94 15.59 2.45
CA VAL A 173 7.40 15.62 3.81
C VAL A 173 8.45 16.06 4.80
N MET A 174 9.62 15.41 4.83
CA MET A 174 10.71 15.70 5.76
C MET A 174 11.55 16.91 5.35
N LYS A 175 11.56 17.27 4.08
CA LYS A 175 12.44 18.29 3.48
C LYS A 175 13.93 17.99 3.69
N ASP A 176 14.28 16.70 3.68
CA ASP A 176 15.64 16.19 3.86
C ASP A 176 16.21 15.72 2.52
N ASP A 177 16.82 16.65 1.79
CA ASP A 177 17.39 16.40 0.48
C ASP A 177 18.55 15.39 0.52
N ALA A 178 19.29 15.34 1.63
CA ALA A 178 20.41 14.42 1.77
C ALA A 178 19.90 12.97 1.86
N LYS A 179 18.92 12.71 2.72
CA LYS A 179 18.29 11.40 2.81
C LYS A 179 17.55 11.02 1.53
N ALA A 180 16.89 11.99 0.87
CA ALA A 180 16.22 11.76 -0.40
C ALA A 180 17.18 11.27 -1.49
N LYS A 181 18.38 11.88 -1.60
CA LYS A 181 19.44 11.42 -2.52
C LYS A 181 19.95 10.03 -2.14
N GLN A 182 20.25 9.83 -0.88
CA GLN A 182 20.77 8.55 -0.36
C GLN A 182 19.82 7.39 -0.69
N ILE A 183 18.52 7.57 -0.57
CA ILE A 183 17.53 6.54 -0.90
C ILE A 183 17.50 6.24 -2.39
N LEU A 184 17.60 7.23 -3.27
CA LEU A 184 17.70 6.99 -4.71
C LEU A 184 18.96 6.18 -5.07
N GLU A 185 20.12 6.56 -4.51
CA GLU A 185 21.38 5.84 -4.71
C GLU A 185 21.31 4.39 -4.21
N GLN A 186 20.69 4.18 -3.05
CA GLN A 186 20.46 2.83 -2.51
C GLN A 186 19.58 2.00 -3.44
N GLY A 187 18.47 2.54 -3.92
CA GLY A 187 17.56 1.87 -4.83
C GLY A 187 18.20 1.53 -6.17
N ILE A 188 19.02 2.44 -6.73
CA ILE A 188 19.78 2.23 -7.97
C ILE A 188 20.80 1.08 -7.77
N LYS A 189 21.51 1.09 -6.65
CA LYS A 189 22.48 0.04 -6.32
C LYS A 189 21.82 -1.33 -6.14
N ALA A 190 20.65 -1.37 -5.53
CA ALA A 190 19.90 -2.62 -5.33
C ALA A 190 19.30 -3.15 -6.64
N ASN A 191 19.05 -2.28 -7.63
CA ASN A 191 18.31 -2.59 -8.86
C ASN A 191 19.02 -2.06 -10.12
N PRO A 192 20.26 -2.49 -10.43
CA PRO A 192 21.08 -1.86 -11.49
C PRO A 192 20.48 -2.00 -12.90
N GLY A 193 19.67 -3.02 -13.15
CA GLY A 193 19.07 -3.30 -14.47
C GLY A 193 17.69 -2.64 -14.71
N SER A 194 17.04 -2.09 -13.67
CA SER A 194 15.64 -1.61 -13.73
C SER A 194 15.40 -0.26 -13.05
N SER A 195 16.46 0.45 -12.66
CA SER A 195 16.40 1.67 -11.84
C SER A 195 16.36 2.99 -12.64
N GLN A 196 15.98 2.98 -13.92
CA GLN A 196 16.00 4.17 -14.78
C GLN A 196 15.18 5.33 -14.20
N ASP A 197 14.03 5.03 -13.59
CA ASP A 197 13.18 6.06 -12.98
C ASP A 197 13.87 6.73 -11.78
N LEU A 198 14.57 5.95 -10.94
CA LEU A 198 15.33 6.48 -9.81
C LEU A 198 16.55 7.30 -10.28
N GLN A 199 17.21 6.86 -11.35
CA GLN A 199 18.32 7.62 -11.98
C GLN A 199 17.83 8.96 -12.53
N ASN A 200 16.67 8.99 -13.18
CA ASN A 200 16.06 10.23 -13.67
C ASN A 200 15.73 11.18 -12.52
N LEU A 201 15.19 10.69 -11.41
CA LEU A 201 14.95 11.50 -10.21
C LEU A 201 16.25 12.06 -9.63
N LEU A 202 17.30 11.26 -9.55
CA LEU A 202 18.59 11.67 -9.03
C LEU A 202 19.26 12.72 -9.92
N ASN A 203 19.17 12.61 -11.24
CA ASN A 203 19.73 13.55 -12.20
C ASN A 203 19.00 14.91 -12.21
N ASN A 204 17.74 14.96 -11.76
CA ASN A 204 16.91 16.17 -11.70
C ASN A 204 16.86 16.77 -10.28
N PHE A 205 17.78 16.39 -9.41
CA PHE A 205 17.84 16.85 -8.04
C PHE A 205 18.48 18.24 -7.95
#